data_3b14b9b675261e66f5f9d2039528359e
#
_entry.id   3b14b9b675261e66f5f9d2039528359e
#
_cell.length_a   1.000
_cell.length_b   1.000
_cell.length_c   1.000
_cell.angle_alpha   90.00
_cell.angle_beta   90.00
_cell.angle_gamma   90.00
#
_symmetry.space_group_name_H-M   'P 1'
#
loop_
_entity.id
_entity.type
_entity.pdbx_description
1 polymer ?
#
loop_
_entity_poly.entity_id
_entity_poly.type
_entity_poly.pdbx_seq_one_letter_code
_entity_poly.pdbx_strand_id
1 'polypeptide(L)'
;MKKNLSHIINVMFIPILFVFAIWFVKGYELISENSLSELAIHPWDTEKILNILTFPLIHADFSHLLNNTYPIIILGGIISSVYKEISNRVFLLSYVLSGMVFWGLGGLTPVIGASGVVYALGSFILVSGFIKKQPRLAMLSFLIIFLNFFNLWGIIEIEKDN
;
A
#
# COMPACT_ATOMS: atom_id res chain seq x y z
N MET A 1 -31.09 -3.62 6.25
CA MET A 1 -29.79 -4.12 6.71
C MET A 1 -29.03 -4.94 5.66
N LYS A 2 -29.61 -5.98 5.03
CA LYS A 2 -28.89 -6.82 4.02
C LYS A 2 -28.34 -6.05 2.81
N LYS A 3 -29.05 -5.06 2.27
CA LYS A 3 -28.58 -4.22 1.14
C LYS A 3 -27.34 -3.38 1.47
N ASN A 4 -27.17 -2.94 2.73
CA ASN A 4 -26.00 -2.15 3.14
C ASN A 4 -24.75 -3.03 3.30
N LEU A 5 -24.91 -4.25 3.80
CA LEU A 5 -23.79 -5.17 4.02
C LEU A 5 -23.19 -5.66 2.69
N SER A 6 -24.01 -6.07 1.73
CA SER A 6 -23.53 -6.49 0.41
C SER A 6 -22.83 -5.34 -0.33
N HIS A 7 -23.31 -4.12 -0.17
CA HIS A 7 -22.67 -2.94 -0.77
C HIS A 7 -21.30 -2.65 -0.14
N ILE A 8 -21.20 -2.69 1.19
CA ILE A 8 -19.94 -2.49 1.92
C ILE A 8 -18.91 -3.57 1.51
N ILE A 9 -19.33 -4.83 1.44
CA ILE A 9 -18.46 -5.94 1.01
C ILE A 9 -17.96 -5.69 -0.40
N ASN A 10 -18.82 -5.29 -1.34
CA ASN A 10 -18.41 -5.04 -2.73
C ASN A 10 -17.42 -3.89 -2.85
N VAL A 11 -17.53 -2.86 -2.04
CA VAL A 11 -16.66 -1.66 -2.12
C VAL A 11 -15.33 -1.90 -1.40
N MET A 12 -15.34 -2.71 -0.32
CA MET A 12 -14.13 -3.11 0.43
C MET A 12 -13.41 -4.31 -0.21
N PHE A 13 -13.98 -4.90 -1.26
CA PHE A 13 -13.48 -6.14 -1.84
C PHE A 13 -12.01 -6.04 -2.27
N ILE A 14 -11.63 -4.99 -3.00
CA ILE A 14 -10.26 -4.82 -3.48
C ILE A 14 -9.25 -4.60 -2.35
N PRO A 15 -9.46 -3.68 -1.37
CA PRO A 15 -8.57 -3.57 -0.22
C PRO A 15 -8.40 -4.88 0.56
N ILE A 16 -9.49 -5.60 0.81
CA ILE A 16 -9.45 -6.88 1.53
C ILE A 16 -8.72 -7.94 0.73
N LEU A 17 -9.02 -8.07 -0.57
CA LEU A 17 -8.34 -9.00 -1.46
C LEU A 17 -6.84 -8.72 -1.51
N PHE A 18 -6.45 -7.45 -1.55
CA PHE A 18 -5.03 -7.07 -1.55
C PHE A 18 -4.34 -7.42 -0.23
N VAL A 19 -4.98 -7.14 0.91
CA VAL A 19 -4.45 -7.58 2.21
C VAL A 19 -4.31 -9.09 2.25
N PHE A 20 -5.31 -9.83 1.80
CA PHE A 20 -5.20 -11.29 1.71
C PHE A 20 -4.02 -11.73 0.83
N ALA A 21 -3.82 -11.07 -0.32
CA ALA A 21 -2.72 -11.40 -1.23
C ALA A 21 -1.34 -11.19 -0.59
N ILE A 22 -1.11 -10.06 0.10
CA ILE A 22 0.18 -9.80 0.77
C ILE A 22 0.46 -10.80 1.89
N TRP A 23 -0.56 -11.20 2.65
CA TRP A 23 -0.42 -12.23 3.69
C TRP A 23 -0.19 -13.62 3.09
N PHE A 24 -0.87 -13.95 1.99
CA PHE A 24 -0.69 -15.21 1.27
C PHE A 24 0.74 -15.33 0.72
N VAL A 25 1.27 -14.27 0.10
CA VAL A 25 2.63 -14.23 -0.43
C VAL A 25 3.65 -14.43 0.70
N LYS A 26 3.47 -13.74 1.84
CA LYS A 26 4.36 -13.91 3.00
C LYS A 26 4.29 -15.32 3.60
N GLY A 27 3.09 -15.89 3.69
CA GLY A 27 2.90 -17.28 4.10
C GLY A 27 3.59 -18.28 3.15
N TYR A 28 3.52 -18.03 1.84
CA TYR A 28 4.22 -18.85 0.84
C TYR A 28 5.74 -18.79 1.01
N GLU A 29 6.33 -17.59 1.18
CA GLU A 29 7.77 -17.43 1.44
C GLU A 29 8.23 -18.25 2.65
N LEU A 30 7.45 -18.26 3.73
CA LEU A 30 7.79 -18.99 4.96
C LEU A 30 7.72 -20.50 4.79
N ILE A 31 6.72 -21.00 4.04
CA ILE A 31 6.54 -22.46 3.85
C ILE A 31 7.52 -22.99 2.82
N SER A 32 7.80 -22.23 1.76
CA SER A 32 8.69 -22.67 0.69
C SER A 32 10.17 -22.45 0.96
N GLU A 33 10.50 -21.66 2.00
CA GLU A 33 11.86 -21.20 2.33
C GLU A 33 12.56 -20.47 1.15
N ASN A 34 11.77 -20.03 0.15
CA ASN A 34 12.27 -19.33 -1.03
C ASN A 34 12.03 -17.84 -0.87
N SER A 35 13.08 -17.03 -0.99
CA SER A 35 12.95 -15.59 -1.05
C SER A 35 12.37 -15.15 -2.39
N LEU A 36 11.37 -14.26 -2.35
CA LEU A 36 10.79 -13.62 -3.51
C LEU A 36 11.44 -12.26 -3.83
N SER A 37 12.62 -11.97 -3.30
CA SER A 37 13.33 -10.70 -3.48
C SER A 37 13.60 -10.35 -4.96
N GLU A 38 13.70 -11.35 -5.84
CA GLU A 38 13.85 -11.15 -7.29
C GLU A 38 12.65 -10.41 -7.92
N LEU A 39 11.49 -10.43 -7.26
CA LEU A 39 10.28 -9.71 -7.67
C LEU A 39 10.20 -8.28 -7.13
N ALA A 40 11.25 -7.81 -6.44
CA ALA A 40 11.41 -6.41 -6.04
C ALA A 40 11.45 -5.50 -7.25
N ILE A 41 10.98 -4.26 -7.10
CA ILE A 41 11.13 -3.25 -8.15
C ILE A 41 12.56 -2.72 -8.13
N HIS A 42 13.20 -2.73 -9.28
CA HIS A 42 14.52 -2.16 -9.49
C HIS A 42 14.37 -0.85 -10.27
N PRO A 43 14.70 0.31 -9.65
CA PRO A 43 14.61 1.58 -10.35
C PRO A 43 15.45 1.58 -11.63
N TRP A 44 14.89 2.14 -12.70
CA TRP A 44 15.52 2.28 -14.03
C TRP A 44 15.86 0.98 -14.76
N ASP A 45 15.60 -0.19 -14.15
CA ASP A 45 15.79 -1.50 -14.80
C ASP A 45 14.58 -1.82 -15.69
N THR A 46 14.78 -1.73 -17.01
CA THR A 46 13.73 -2.00 -17.99
C THR A 46 13.42 -3.49 -18.13
N GLU A 47 14.35 -4.40 -17.79
CA GLU A 47 14.11 -5.84 -17.84
C GLU A 47 13.17 -6.27 -16.70
N LYS A 48 13.22 -5.57 -15.57
CA LYS A 48 12.39 -5.80 -14.39
C LYS A 48 11.19 -4.85 -14.26
N ILE A 49 10.80 -4.14 -15.32
CA ILE A 49 9.69 -3.18 -15.27
C ILE A 49 8.36 -3.82 -14.82
N LEU A 50 8.14 -5.10 -15.15
CA LEU A 50 6.95 -5.83 -14.74
C LEU A 50 6.87 -6.05 -13.23
N ASN A 51 7.98 -5.89 -12.50
CA ASN A 51 7.99 -5.96 -11.05
C ASN A 51 7.21 -4.81 -10.39
N ILE A 52 6.79 -3.79 -11.15
CA ILE A 52 5.75 -2.82 -10.73
C ILE A 52 4.49 -3.53 -10.23
N LEU A 53 4.17 -4.71 -10.77
CA LEU A 53 2.99 -5.48 -10.39
C LEU A 53 3.20 -6.42 -9.20
N THR A 54 4.44 -6.71 -8.83
CA THR A 54 4.75 -7.73 -7.82
C THR A 54 5.34 -7.16 -6.53
N PHE A 55 6.13 -6.07 -6.62
CA PHE A 55 6.83 -5.50 -5.47
C PHE A 55 5.93 -5.15 -4.27
N PRO A 56 4.65 -4.69 -4.46
CA PRO A 56 3.82 -4.35 -3.31
C PRO A 56 3.32 -5.59 -2.55
N LEU A 57 3.47 -6.79 -3.14
CA LEU A 57 3.04 -8.04 -2.51
C LEU A 57 4.09 -8.61 -1.56
N ILE A 58 5.36 -8.19 -1.69
CA ILE A 58 6.50 -8.75 -0.98
C ILE A 58 6.83 -7.89 0.23
N HIS A 59 7.15 -8.52 1.35
CA HIS A 59 7.48 -7.83 2.60
C HIS A 59 8.68 -8.50 3.27
N ALA A 60 9.62 -7.71 3.77
CA ALA A 60 10.83 -8.21 4.41
C ALA A 60 10.48 -9.11 5.61
N ASP A 61 9.65 -8.63 6.50
CA ASP A 61 9.26 -9.29 7.74
C ASP A 61 7.79 -9.05 8.10
N PHE A 62 7.34 -9.65 9.21
CA PHE A 62 5.98 -9.49 9.71
C PHE A 62 5.68 -8.07 10.22
N SER A 63 6.65 -7.36 10.77
CA SER A 63 6.46 -5.97 11.23
C SER A 63 6.16 -5.08 10.03
N HIS A 64 6.95 -5.21 8.95
CA HIS A 64 6.73 -4.50 7.69
C HIS A 64 5.36 -4.81 7.09
N LEU A 65 4.97 -6.10 7.08
CA LEU A 65 3.65 -6.54 6.60
C LEU A 65 2.50 -5.92 7.41
N LEU A 66 2.57 -5.94 8.73
CA LEU A 66 1.56 -5.35 9.61
C LEU A 66 1.48 -3.83 9.46
N ASN A 67 2.63 -3.15 9.37
CA ASN A 67 2.70 -1.70 9.18
C ASN A 67 2.08 -1.24 7.87
N ASN A 68 1.97 -2.11 6.87
CA ASN A 68 1.21 -1.85 5.65
C ASN A 68 -0.25 -2.29 5.75
N THR A 69 -0.54 -3.38 6.44
CA THR A 69 -1.88 -3.95 6.56
C THR A 69 -2.88 -2.96 7.18
N TYR A 70 -2.54 -2.38 8.33
CA TYR A 70 -3.43 -1.45 9.03
C TYR A 70 -3.78 -0.21 8.21
N PRO A 71 -2.81 0.53 7.64
CA PRO A 71 -3.11 1.67 6.79
C PRO A 71 -3.94 1.32 5.57
N ILE A 72 -3.68 0.18 4.92
CA ILE A 72 -4.46 -0.26 3.74
C ILE A 72 -5.93 -0.49 4.11
N ILE A 73 -6.21 -1.14 5.23
CA ILE A 73 -7.59 -1.37 5.70
C ILE A 73 -8.26 -0.04 6.02
N ILE A 74 -7.59 0.86 6.75
CA ILE A 74 -8.18 2.13 7.18
C ILE A 74 -8.39 3.06 5.98
N LEU A 75 -7.36 3.29 5.16
CA LEU A 75 -7.44 4.19 4.00
C LEU A 75 -8.38 3.61 2.93
N GLY A 76 -8.29 2.31 2.66
CA GLY A 76 -9.22 1.60 1.78
C GLY A 76 -10.66 1.70 2.27
N GLY A 77 -10.90 1.58 3.58
CA GLY A 77 -12.21 1.78 4.20
C GLY A 77 -12.74 3.20 4.04
N ILE A 78 -11.91 4.22 4.23
CA ILE A 78 -12.27 5.62 4.00
C ILE A 78 -12.66 5.85 2.54
N ILE A 79 -11.80 5.41 1.60
CA ILE A 79 -12.06 5.56 0.16
C ILE A 79 -13.34 4.84 -0.23
N SER A 80 -13.52 3.61 0.23
CA SER A 80 -14.71 2.81 -0.02
C SER A 80 -15.99 3.43 0.51
N SER A 81 -15.92 4.15 1.62
CA SER A 81 -17.07 4.79 2.26
C SER A 81 -17.41 6.16 1.66
N VAL A 82 -16.37 6.95 1.38
CA VAL A 82 -16.51 8.37 0.95
C VAL A 82 -16.56 8.51 -0.57
N TYR A 83 -15.85 7.63 -1.31
CA TYR A 83 -15.65 7.69 -2.76
C TYR A 83 -16.17 6.43 -3.46
N LYS A 84 -17.30 5.90 -3.03
CA LYS A 84 -17.90 4.59 -3.40
C LYS A 84 -17.77 4.24 -4.88
N GLU A 85 -18.13 5.17 -5.76
CA GLU A 85 -18.22 4.91 -7.21
C GLU A 85 -16.84 4.79 -7.89
N ILE A 86 -15.82 5.39 -7.29
CA ILE A 86 -14.46 5.41 -7.86
C ILE A 86 -13.43 4.66 -7.01
N SER A 87 -13.85 4.10 -5.88
CA SER A 87 -12.94 3.48 -4.89
C SER A 87 -12.01 2.44 -5.51
N ASN A 88 -12.54 1.54 -6.33
CA ASN A 88 -11.76 0.50 -6.99
C ASN A 88 -10.75 1.09 -7.98
N ARG A 89 -11.14 2.13 -8.72
CA ARG A 89 -10.25 2.83 -9.66
C ARG A 89 -9.13 3.54 -8.91
N VAL A 90 -9.46 4.22 -7.81
CA VAL A 90 -8.45 4.88 -6.96
C VAL A 90 -7.46 3.87 -6.43
N PHE A 91 -7.92 2.73 -5.93
CA PHE A 91 -7.03 1.70 -5.41
C PHE A 91 -6.09 1.14 -6.49
N LEU A 92 -6.65 0.75 -7.64
CA LEU A 92 -5.86 0.20 -8.75
C LEU A 92 -4.87 1.22 -9.32
N LEU A 93 -5.29 2.47 -9.48
CA LEU A 93 -4.38 3.54 -9.91
C LEU A 93 -3.28 3.79 -8.88
N SER A 94 -3.60 3.81 -7.59
CA SER A 94 -2.61 3.94 -6.52
C SER A 94 -1.58 2.81 -6.56
N TYR A 95 -2.04 1.59 -6.81
CA TYR A 95 -1.18 0.41 -6.98
C TYR A 95 -0.17 0.59 -8.12
N VAL A 96 -0.65 0.89 -9.32
CA VAL A 96 0.21 1.01 -10.51
C VAL A 96 1.09 2.25 -10.44
N LEU A 97 0.51 3.41 -10.07
CA LEU A 97 1.25 4.67 -10.01
C LEU A 97 2.36 4.65 -8.95
N SER A 98 2.14 3.99 -7.81
CA SER A 98 3.21 3.84 -6.80
C SER A 98 4.42 3.11 -7.37
N GLY A 99 4.20 2.03 -8.12
CA GLY A 99 5.28 1.29 -8.77
C GLY A 99 5.98 2.11 -9.86
N MET A 100 5.21 2.84 -10.68
CA MET A 100 5.79 3.73 -11.71
C MET A 100 6.67 4.82 -11.08
N VAL A 101 6.23 5.40 -9.96
CA VAL A 101 7.00 6.41 -9.23
C VAL A 101 8.29 5.81 -8.66
N PHE A 102 8.24 4.65 -8.02
CA PHE A 102 9.44 3.98 -7.52
C PHE A 102 10.39 3.58 -8.65
N TRP A 103 9.86 3.07 -9.76
CA TRP A 103 10.67 2.70 -10.90
C TRP A 103 11.34 3.93 -11.55
N GLY A 104 10.61 5.04 -11.73
CA GLY A 104 11.10 6.22 -12.45
C GLY A 104 11.86 7.24 -11.59
N LEU A 105 11.59 7.30 -10.28
CA LEU A 105 12.15 8.30 -9.37
C LEU A 105 12.86 7.67 -8.15
N GLY A 106 12.85 6.35 -8.05
CA GLY A 106 13.47 5.63 -6.95
C GLY A 106 15.00 5.77 -6.95
N GLY A 107 15.61 5.44 -5.81
CA GLY A 107 17.06 5.38 -5.65
C GLY A 107 17.68 4.17 -6.34
N LEU A 108 18.90 3.81 -5.94
CA LEU A 108 19.65 2.70 -6.54
C LEU A 108 19.30 1.33 -5.91
N THR A 109 18.58 1.32 -4.78
CA THR A 109 18.26 0.10 -4.05
C THR A 109 16.93 -0.47 -4.52
N PRO A 110 16.81 -1.81 -4.63
CA PRO A 110 15.54 -2.47 -4.89
C PRO A 110 14.53 -2.16 -3.78
N VAL A 111 13.24 -2.04 -4.16
CA VAL A 111 12.15 -1.71 -3.25
C VAL A 111 11.11 -2.83 -3.22
N ILE A 112 10.65 -3.17 -2.02
CA ILE A 112 9.55 -4.10 -1.75
C ILE A 112 8.55 -3.46 -0.78
N GLY A 113 7.34 -3.98 -0.72
CA GLY A 113 6.31 -3.57 0.22
C GLY A 113 5.22 -2.68 -0.34
N ALA A 114 4.09 -2.71 0.33
CA ALA A 114 2.89 -1.97 -0.06
C ALA A 114 2.87 -0.50 0.39
N SER A 115 3.95 0.01 0.99
CA SER A 115 4.03 1.38 1.50
C SER A 115 3.76 2.44 0.43
N GLY A 116 4.20 2.22 -0.80
CA GLY A 116 3.90 3.09 -1.94
C GLY A 116 2.39 3.21 -2.20
N VAL A 117 1.67 2.10 -2.10
CA VAL A 117 0.20 2.08 -2.21
C VAL A 117 -0.44 2.85 -1.05
N VAL A 118 0.05 2.65 0.18
CA VAL A 118 -0.40 3.39 1.38
C VAL A 118 -0.25 4.89 1.18
N TYR A 119 0.94 5.34 0.74
CA TYR A 119 1.20 6.77 0.49
C TYR A 119 0.32 7.33 -0.64
N ALA A 120 0.11 6.57 -1.72
CA ALA A 120 -0.74 7.01 -2.82
C ALA A 120 -2.22 7.14 -2.40
N LEU A 121 -2.77 6.15 -1.67
CA LEU A 121 -4.12 6.21 -1.11
C LEU A 121 -4.28 7.37 -0.13
N GLY A 122 -3.32 7.53 0.77
CA GLY A 122 -3.31 8.61 1.73
C GLY A 122 -3.22 9.99 1.07
N SER A 123 -2.35 10.15 0.08
CA SER A 123 -2.23 11.40 -0.68
C SER A 123 -3.51 11.73 -1.43
N PHE A 124 -4.20 10.74 -2.00
CA PHE A 124 -5.50 10.94 -2.62
C PHE A 124 -6.53 11.49 -1.62
N ILE A 125 -6.64 10.89 -0.42
CA ILE A 125 -7.58 11.36 0.61
C ILE A 125 -7.20 12.76 1.09
N LEU A 126 -5.90 13.01 1.31
CA LEU A 126 -5.40 14.30 1.76
C LEU A 126 -5.77 15.41 0.78
N VAL A 127 -5.42 15.26 -0.49
CA VAL A 127 -5.67 16.26 -1.53
C VAL A 127 -7.17 16.42 -1.78
N SER A 128 -7.91 15.33 -1.90
CA SER A 128 -9.36 15.40 -2.12
C SER A 128 -10.10 15.95 -0.91
N GLY A 129 -9.60 15.72 0.31
CA GLY A 129 -10.12 16.33 1.53
C GLY A 129 -9.98 17.87 1.53
N PHE A 130 -8.86 18.40 1.07
CA PHE A 130 -8.68 19.84 0.87
C PHE A 130 -9.61 20.40 -0.20
N ILE A 131 -9.68 19.77 -1.38
CA ILE A 131 -10.53 20.21 -2.49
C ILE A 131 -12.01 20.23 -2.08
N LYS A 132 -12.46 19.19 -1.37
CA LYS A 132 -13.84 19.06 -0.88
C LYS A 132 -14.13 19.86 0.41
N LYS A 133 -13.16 20.61 0.92
CA LYS A 133 -13.26 21.35 2.19
C LYS A 133 -13.66 20.45 3.37
N GLN A 134 -13.10 19.24 3.42
CA GLN A 134 -13.31 18.26 4.50
C GLN A 134 -12.04 18.10 5.34
N PRO A 135 -11.69 19.06 6.22
CA PRO A 135 -10.40 19.06 6.92
C PRO A 135 -10.18 17.85 7.81
N ARG A 136 -11.25 17.25 8.33
CA ARG A 136 -11.15 16.03 9.16
C ARG A 136 -10.57 14.85 8.39
N LEU A 137 -10.98 14.68 7.11
CA LEU A 137 -10.43 13.61 6.26
C LEU A 137 -8.97 13.90 5.90
N ALA A 138 -8.64 15.16 5.59
CA ALA A 138 -7.27 15.57 5.30
C ALA A 138 -6.36 15.34 6.51
N MET A 139 -6.77 15.75 7.71
CA MET A 139 -5.99 15.55 8.95
C MET A 139 -5.81 14.07 9.28
N LEU A 140 -6.86 13.24 9.17
CA LEU A 140 -6.77 11.80 9.44
C LEU A 140 -5.79 11.13 8.49
N SER A 141 -5.88 11.45 7.20
CA SER A 141 -4.98 10.91 6.19
C SER A 141 -3.53 11.34 6.43
N PHE A 142 -3.31 12.62 6.74
CA PHE A 142 -1.98 13.12 7.10
C PHE A 142 -1.40 12.37 8.30
N LEU A 143 -2.19 12.15 9.35
CA LEU A 143 -1.75 11.42 10.53
C LEU A 143 -1.34 9.97 10.19
N ILE A 144 -2.12 9.27 9.36
CA ILE A 144 -1.82 7.89 8.97
C ILE A 144 -0.53 7.83 8.15
N ILE A 145 -0.35 8.73 7.18
CA ILE A 145 0.88 8.83 6.38
C ILE A 145 2.08 9.10 7.29
N PHE A 146 1.93 10.06 8.21
CA PHE A 146 2.98 10.47 9.13
C PHE A 146 3.42 9.32 10.05
N LEU A 147 2.47 8.64 10.68
CA LEU A 147 2.78 7.49 11.55
C LEU A 147 3.42 6.34 10.77
N ASN A 148 2.95 6.07 9.56
CA ASN A 148 3.54 5.05 8.70
C ASN A 148 5.00 5.38 8.32
N PHE A 149 5.28 6.65 8.01
CA PHE A 149 6.62 7.12 7.70
C PHE A 149 7.59 6.90 8.88
N PHE A 150 7.19 7.26 10.10
CA PHE A 150 8.03 7.07 11.28
C PHE A 150 8.28 5.60 11.62
N ASN A 151 7.29 4.73 11.44
CA ASN A 151 7.47 3.29 11.62
C ASN A 151 8.50 2.72 10.63
N LEU A 152 8.44 3.13 9.37
CA LEU A 152 9.42 2.72 8.36
C LEU A 152 10.82 3.27 8.65
N TRP A 153 10.91 4.53 9.09
CA TRP A 153 12.18 5.16 9.44
C TRP A 153 12.86 4.44 10.60
N GLY A 154 12.12 4.12 11.66
CA GLY A 154 12.64 3.39 12.82
C GLY A 154 13.19 2.00 12.45
N ILE A 155 12.57 1.29 11.49
CA ILE A 155 13.07 0.00 11.00
C ILE A 155 14.42 0.17 10.28
N ILE A 156 14.55 1.22 9.45
CA ILE A 156 15.78 1.48 8.69
C ILE A 156 16.95 1.85 9.61
N GLU A 157 16.72 2.56 10.71
CA GLU A 157 17.78 2.89 11.68
C GLU A 157 18.26 1.66 12.44
N ILE A 158 17.37 0.78 12.87
CA ILE A 158 17.73 -0.45 13.59
C ILE A 158 18.59 -1.38 12.70
N GLU A 159 18.34 -1.42 11.40
CA GLU A 159 19.10 -2.26 10.46
C GLU A 159 20.51 -1.71 10.16
N LYS A 160 20.75 -0.42 10.37
CA LYS A 160 22.08 0.19 10.19
C LYS A 160 23.00 0.01 11.38
N ASP A 161 22.44 -0.24 12.57
CA ASP A 161 23.20 -0.36 13.83
C ASP A 161 23.55 -1.82 14.17
N ASN A 162 23.16 -2.80 13.33
CA ASN A 162 23.52 -4.20 13.39
C ASN A 162 24.45 -4.60 12.24
#